data_ddb2a8e484a415e2e72adf141724fbc2
#
_entry.id   ddb2a8e484a415e2e72adf141724fbc2
#
_cell.length_a   1.000
_cell.length_b   1.000
_cell.length_c   1.000
_cell.angle_alpha   90.00
_cell.angle_beta   90.00
_cell.angle_gamma   90.00
#
_symmetry.space_group_name_H-M   'P 1'
#
loop_
_entity.id
_entity.type
_entity.pdbx_description
1 polymer ?
#
loop_
_entity_poly.entity_id
_entity_poly.type
_entity_poly.pdbx_seq_one_letter_code
_entity_poly.pdbx_strand_id
1 'polypeptide(L)'
;MLAYDADLELFRDNFKRFMQQYVAPHYEQWERDGIMPRSLWNALGENGFLCVDLPEQYGGYDVPVDYSLMLVEESARAGFSALSTGISCHSEIAAPYILNIGTEAQKQYWLPKMAAGEVFGVLGTTAPGAGSDVH
;
A
#
# COMPACT_ATOMS: atom_id res chain seq x y z
N MET A 1 -15.40 -0.38 17.09
CA MET A 1 -15.94 -1.53 16.35
C MET A 1 -16.45 -0.99 15.03
N LEU A 2 -15.75 -1.33 13.93
CA LEU A 2 -16.18 -0.94 12.59
C LEU A 2 -17.57 -1.51 12.33
N ALA A 3 -18.49 -0.73 11.78
CA ALA A 3 -19.77 -1.23 11.37
C ALA A 3 -19.55 -2.37 10.36
N TYR A 4 -20.38 -3.42 10.45
CA TYR A 4 -20.34 -4.50 9.46
C TYR A 4 -20.67 -3.90 8.10
N ASP A 5 -19.68 -3.90 7.21
CA ASP A 5 -19.78 -3.47 5.83
C ASP A 5 -19.51 -4.70 4.94
N ALA A 6 -20.57 -5.15 4.24
CA ALA A 6 -20.49 -6.33 3.39
C ALA A 6 -19.48 -6.17 2.25
N ASP A 7 -19.32 -4.96 1.74
CA ASP A 7 -18.37 -4.66 0.68
C ASP A 7 -16.94 -4.71 1.20
N LEU A 8 -16.67 -4.20 2.40
CA LEU A 8 -15.38 -4.30 3.07
C LEU A 8 -15.01 -5.76 3.35
N GLU A 9 -15.96 -6.59 3.79
CA GLU A 9 -15.72 -8.02 4.01
C GLU A 9 -15.40 -8.76 2.70
N LEU A 10 -16.11 -8.45 1.63
CA LEU A 10 -15.81 -9.02 0.31
C LEU A 10 -14.42 -8.60 -0.17
N PHE A 11 -14.06 -7.34 0.01
CA PHE A 11 -12.74 -6.82 -0.33
C PHE A 11 -11.64 -7.50 0.49
N ARG A 12 -11.87 -7.67 1.81
CA ARG A 12 -11.00 -8.44 2.73
C ARG A 12 -10.76 -9.86 2.23
N ASP A 13 -11.82 -10.57 1.85
CA ASP A 13 -11.71 -11.95 1.37
C ASP A 13 -10.95 -12.03 0.04
N ASN A 14 -11.14 -11.06 -0.85
CA ASN A 14 -10.37 -10.96 -2.09
C ASN A 14 -8.88 -10.75 -1.81
N PHE A 15 -8.54 -9.87 -0.87
CA PHE A 15 -7.16 -9.63 -0.49
C PHE A 15 -6.51 -10.85 0.18
N LYS A 16 -7.24 -11.58 1.04
CA LYS A 16 -6.75 -12.83 1.62
C LYS A 16 -6.43 -13.87 0.55
N ARG A 17 -7.31 -14.05 -0.45
CA ARG A 17 -7.06 -14.95 -1.58
C ARG A 17 -5.84 -14.52 -2.39
N PHE A 18 -5.72 -13.21 -2.65
CA PHE A 18 -4.54 -12.66 -3.31
C PHE A 18 -3.25 -13.01 -2.55
N MET A 19 -3.21 -12.80 -1.23
CA MET A 19 -2.04 -13.12 -0.42
C MET A 19 -1.72 -14.62 -0.45
N GLN A 20 -2.73 -15.49 -0.41
CA GLN A 20 -2.50 -16.93 -0.50
C GLN A 20 -1.92 -17.36 -1.85
N GLN A 21 -2.32 -16.71 -2.93
CA GLN A 21 -1.88 -17.04 -4.29
C GLN A 21 -0.53 -16.43 -4.63
N TYR A 22 -0.31 -15.16 -4.33
CA TYR A 22 0.83 -14.37 -4.83
C TYR A 22 1.92 -14.13 -3.78
N VAL A 23 1.62 -14.24 -2.49
CA VAL A 23 2.55 -13.91 -1.41
C VAL A 23 3.01 -15.14 -0.66
N ALA A 24 2.11 -15.92 -0.09
CA ALA A 24 2.42 -17.04 0.80
C ALA A 24 3.42 -18.05 0.20
N PRO A 25 3.33 -18.44 -1.08
CA PRO A 25 4.27 -19.41 -1.66
C PRO A 25 5.71 -18.91 -1.76
N HIS A 26 5.92 -17.61 -1.71
CA HIS A 26 7.22 -16.96 -2.00
C HIS A 26 7.78 -16.15 -0.84
N TYR A 27 6.97 -15.80 0.15
CA TYR A 27 7.31 -14.81 1.17
C TYR A 27 8.57 -15.15 1.96
N GLU A 28 8.74 -16.40 2.36
CA GLU A 28 9.92 -16.87 3.08
C GLU A 28 11.22 -16.70 2.25
N GLN A 29 11.13 -16.90 0.94
CA GLN A 29 12.27 -16.64 0.06
C GLN A 29 12.58 -15.16 -0.05
N TRP A 30 11.57 -14.31 -0.18
CA TRP A 30 11.76 -12.86 -0.24
C TRP A 30 12.37 -12.29 1.05
N GLU A 31 12.02 -12.84 2.20
CA GLU A 31 12.65 -12.45 3.47
C GLU A 31 14.13 -12.83 3.51
N ARG A 32 14.50 -14.02 3.01
CA ARG A 32 15.91 -14.41 2.88
C ARG A 32 16.68 -13.53 1.90
N ASP A 33 16.07 -13.17 0.81
CA ASP A 33 16.67 -12.32 -0.24
C ASP A 33 16.70 -10.84 0.17
N GLY A 34 15.92 -10.44 1.17
CA GLY A 34 15.80 -9.07 1.64
C GLY A 34 15.03 -8.13 0.69
N ILE A 35 14.27 -8.69 -0.25
CA ILE A 35 13.52 -7.91 -1.24
C ILE A 35 12.27 -8.63 -1.71
N MET A 36 11.17 -7.91 -1.83
CA MET A 36 9.96 -8.34 -2.53
C MET A 36 10.04 -7.91 -4.01
N PRO A 37 9.67 -8.79 -4.96
CA PRO A 37 9.84 -8.51 -6.38
C PRO A 37 8.89 -7.40 -6.87
N ARG A 38 9.33 -6.68 -7.91
CA ARG A 38 8.53 -5.64 -8.56
C ARG A 38 7.18 -6.15 -9.05
N SER A 39 7.14 -7.39 -9.53
CA SER A 39 5.93 -8.04 -10.03
C SER A 39 4.82 -8.17 -8.98
N LEU A 40 5.18 -8.30 -7.70
CA LEU A 40 4.18 -8.31 -6.61
C LEU A 40 3.45 -6.96 -6.53
N TRP A 41 4.18 -5.86 -6.65
CA TRP A 41 3.60 -4.52 -6.56
C TRP A 41 2.73 -4.21 -7.77
N ASN A 42 3.14 -4.64 -8.96
CA ASN A 42 2.30 -4.54 -10.14
C ASN A 42 1.01 -5.33 -9.95
N ALA A 43 1.09 -6.57 -9.44
CA ALA A 43 -0.08 -7.39 -9.16
C ALA A 43 -0.99 -6.77 -8.08
N LEU A 44 -0.44 -6.15 -7.02
CA LEU A 44 -1.21 -5.42 -6.02
C LEU A 44 -1.99 -4.26 -6.66
N GLY A 45 -1.34 -3.46 -7.51
CA GLY A 45 -1.98 -2.37 -8.24
C GLY A 45 -3.05 -2.85 -9.20
N GLU A 46 -2.76 -3.86 -10.02
CA GLU A 46 -3.71 -4.47 -10.97
C GLU A 46 -4.96 -5.04 -10.29
N ASN A 47 -4.82 -5.53 -9.06
CA ASN A 47 -5.94 -6.04 -8.26
C ASN A 47 -6.59 -4.98 -7.36
N GLY A 48 -6.14 -3.73 -7.42
CA GLY A 48 -6.74 -2.62 -6.70
C GLY A 48 -6.48 -2.63 -5.19
N PHE A 49 -5.29 -3.07 -4.76
CA PHE A 49 -4.89 -3.13 -3.35
C PHE A 49 -3.87 -2.07 -2.95
N LEU A 50 -3.68 -1.03 -3.79
CA LEU A 50 -2.81 0.11 -3.47
C LEU A 50 -3.58 1.42 -3.54
N CYS A 51 -3.34 2.32 -2.58
CA CYS A 51 -3.90 3.68 -2.58
C CYS A 51 -5.42 3.71 -2.75
N VAL A 52 -6.13 2.78 -2.14
CA VAL A 52 -7.57 2.55 -2.36
C VAL A 52 -8.46 3.71 -1.94
N ASP A 53 -8.06 4.46 -0.92
CA ASP A 53 -8.75 5.63 -0.37
C ASP A 53 -8.47 6.94 -1.11
N LEU A 54 -7.58 6.93 -2.11
CA LEU A 54 -7.40 8.10 -2.97
C LEU A 54 -8.67 8.40 -3.76
N PRO A 55 -8.92 9.69 -4.09
CA PRO A 55 -9.98 10.07 -5.00
C PRO A 55 -9.88 9.34 -6.35
N GLU A 56 -11.04 9.00 -6.95
CA GLU A 56 -11.10 8.30 -8.23
C GLU A 56 -10.32 8.99 -9.35
N GLN A 57 -10.32 10.32 -9.37
CA GLN A 57 -9.56 11.11 -10.35
C GLN A 57 -8.05 10.87 -10.32
N TYR A 58 -7.52 10.28 -9.23
CA TYR A 58 -6.11 9.93 -9.05
C TYR A 58 -5.87 8.42 -9.02
N GLY A 59 -6.87 7.62 -9.40
CA GLY A 59 -6.74 6.17 -9.54
C GLY A 59 -7.14 5.35 -8.31
N GLY A 60 -7.62 5.98 -7.23
CA GLY A 60 -8.23 5.30 -6.09
C GLY A 60 -9.71 4.98 -6.30
N TYR A 61 -10.37 4.57 -5.24
CA TYR A 61 -11.81 4.23 -5.26
C TYR A 61 -12.65 5.16 -4.37
N ASP A 62 -12.03 6.19 -3.78
CA ASP A 62 -12.70 7.14 -2.86
C ASP A 62 -13.44 6.43 -1.72
N VAL A 63 -12.91 5.30 -1.27
CA VAL A 63 -13.46 4.51 -0.17
C VAL A 63 -12.95 5.03 1.18
N PRO A 64 -13.65 4.75 2.30
CA PRO A 64 -13.17 5.07 3.62
C PRO A 64 -11.79 4.48 3.92
N VAL A 65 -10.99 5.17 4.75
CA VAL A 65 -9.65 4.72 5.17
C VAL A 65 -9.62 3.32 5.78
N ASP A 66 -10.76 2.83 6.27
CA ASP A 66 -10.93 1.47 6.80
C ASP A 66 -10.52 0.39 5.80
N TYR A 67 -10.72 0.62 4.50
CA TYR A 67 -10.28 -0.29 3.43
C TYR A 67 -8.76 -0.39 3.36
N SER A 68 -8.08 0.74 3.45
CA SER A 68 -6.63 0.80 3.44
C SER A 68 -6.04 0.17 4.71
N LEU A 69 -6.56 0.52 5.88
CA LEU A 69 -6.14 -0.06 7.16
C LEU A 69 -6.36 -1.57 7.21
N MET A 70 -7.43 -2.08 6.60
CA MET A 70 -7.71 -3.51 6.51
C MET A 70 -6.61 -4.26 5.73
N LEU A 71 -6.07 -3.69 4.65
CA LEU A 71 -4.97 -4.30 3.88
C LEU A 71 -3.71 -4.45 4.75
N VAL A 72 -3.38 -3.42 5.53
CA VAL A 72 -2.26 -3.43 6.48
C VAL A 72 -2.49 -4.46 7.59
N GLU A 73 -3.68 -4.47 8.19
CA GLU A 73 -4.03 -5.40 9.26
C GLU A 73 -3.99 -6.87 8.79
N GLU A 74 -4.60 -7.19 7.66
CA GLU A 74 -4.67 -8.58 7.17
C GLU A 74 -3.29 -9.10 6.72
N SER A 75 -2.45 -8.27 6.11
CA SER A 75 -1.08 -8.68 5.78
C SER A 75 -0.23 -8.92 7.03
N ALA A 76 -0.35 -8.07 8.05
CA ALA A 76 0.32 -8.27 9.34
C ALA A 76 -0.20 -9.52 10.07
N ARG A 77 -1.52 -9.72 10.09
CA ARG A 77 -2.18 -10.89 10.70
C ARG A 77 -1.76 -12.21 10.03
N ALA A 78 -1.52 -12.18 8.72
CA ALA A 78 -1.02 -13.33 7.97
C ALA A 78 0.48 -13.62 8.19
N GLY A 79 1.18 -12.77 8.95
CA GLY A 79 2.63 -12.91 9.21
C GLY A 79 3.51 -12.25 8.14
N PHE A 80 2.94 -11.49 7.20
CA PHE A 80 3.67 -10.82 6.12
C PHE A 80 4.05 -9.38 6.51
N SER A 81 4.84 -9.22 7.56
CA SER A 81 5.16 -7.92 8.15
C SER A 81 5.86 -6.96 7.19
N ALA A 82 6.75 -7.45 6.33
CA ALA A 82 7.42 -6.63 5.33
C ALA A 82 6.42 -6.10 4.28
N LEU A 83 5.46 -6.93 3.86
CA LEU A 83 4.38 -6.52 2.95
C LEU A 83 3.48 -5.47 3.61
N SER A 84 3.06 -5.71 4.86
CA SER A 84 2.24 -4.78 5.65
C SER A 84 2.90 -3.40 5.75
N THR A 85 4.17 -3.37 6.13
CA THR A 85 4.96 -2.13 6.22
C THR A 85 5.11 -1.45 4.86
N GLY A 86 5.34 -2.23 3.80
CA GLY A 86 5.48 -1.71 2.44
C GLY A 86 4.19 -1.07 1.92
N ILE A 87 3.04 -1.72 2.10
CA ILE A 87 1.72 -1.17 1.75
C ILE A 87 1.46 0.12 2.53
N SER A 88 1.68 0.09 3.85
CA SER A 88 1.48 1.27 4.69
C SER A 88 2.37 2.44 4.28
N CYS A 89 3.67 2.21 4.06
CA CYS A 89 4.58 3.26 3.63
C CYS A 89 4.16 3.88 2.28
N HIS A 90 3.78 3.04 1.33
CA HIS A 90 3.38 3.47 0.00
C HIS A 90 2.03 4.21 -0.01
N SER A 91 0.98 3.56 0.54
CA SER A 91 -0.39 4.05 0.43
C SER A 91 -0.77 5.03 1.53
N GLU A 92 -0.32 4.79 2.80
CA GLU A 92 -0.75 5.58 3.96
C GLU A 92 0.20 6.73 4.29
N ILE A 93 1.44 6.69 3.79
CA ILE A 93 2.43 7.72 4.09
C ILE A 93 2.77 8.50 2.81
N ALA A 94 3.37 7.85 1.80
CA ALA A 94 3.89 8.55 0.62
C ALA A 94 2.79 9.18 -0.24
N ALA A 95 1.71 8.44 -0.54
CA ALA A 95 0.61 8.97 -1.35
C ALA A 95 -0.10 10.17 -0.72
N PRO A 96 -0.44 10.18 0.59
CA PRO A 96 -1.02 11.35 1.25
C PRO A 96 -0.13 12.59 1.24
N TYR A 97 1.19 12.46 1.29
CA TYR A 97 2.08 13.63 1.11
C TYR A 97 1.85 14.29 -0.24
N ILE A 98 1.81 13.49 -1.32
CA ILE A 98 1.56 14.04 -2.66
C ILE A 98 0.14 14.61 -2.75
N LEU A 99 -0.86 13.88 -2.22
CA LEU A 99 -2.26 14.31 -2.25
C LEU A 99 -2.47 15.65 -1.54
N ASN A 100 -1.87 15.83 -0.36
CA ASN A 100 -2.17 16.98 0.51
C ASN A 100 -1.32 18.22 0.19
N ILE A 101 -0.06 18.04 -0.24
CA ILE A 101 0.86 19.15 -0.43
C ILE A 101 1.44 19.25 -1.84
N GLY A 102 1.19 18.27 -2.71
CA GLY A 102 1.62 18.30 -4.11
C GLY A 102 0.83 19.31 -4.93
N THR A 103 1.44 19.83 -6.00
CA THR A 103 0.73 20.58 -7.03
C THR A 103 -0.21 19.66 -7.81
N GLU A 104 -1.23 20.20 -8.48
CA GLU A 104 -2.15 19.40 -9.29
C GLU A 104 -1.39 18.58 -10.36
N ALA A 105 -0.38 19.16 -10.99
CA ALA A 105 0.46 18.45 -11.96
C ALA A 105 1.20 17.26 -11.33
N GLN A 106 1.70 17.40 -10.10
CA GLN A 106 2.34 16.30 -9.37
C GLN A 106 1.33 15.20 -8.99
N LYS A 107 0.14 15.58 -8.51
CA LYS A 107 -0.93 14.63 -8.17
C LYS A 107 -1.33 13.80 -9.39
N GLN A 108 -1.63 14.46 -10.51
CA GLN A 108 -2.02 13.81 -11.76
C GLN A 108 -0.92 12.91 -12.34
N TYR A 109 0.33 13.25 -12.11
CA TYR A 109 1.45 12.46 -12.63
C TYR A 109 1.79 11.25 -11.77
N TRP A 110 1.83 11.41 -10.44
CA TRP A 110 2.33 10.39 -9.53
C TRP A 110 1.25 9.45 -8.99
N LEU A 111 0.11 9.99 -8.52
CA LEU A 111 -0.88 9.20 -7.79
C LEU A 111 -1.48 8.05 -8.61
N PRO A 112 -1.86 8.24 -9.89
CA PRO A 112 -2.38 7.12 -10.69
C PRO A 112 -1.36 6.00 -10.89
N LYS A 113 -0.08 6.35 -11.04
CA LYS A 113 0.99 5.36 -11.17
C LYS A 113 1.28 4.64 -9.86
N MET A 114 1.13 5.32 -8.73
CA MET A 114 1.21 4.70 -7.41
C MET A 114 0.07 3.72 -7.19
N ALA A 115 -1.16 4.11 -7.51
CA ALA A 115 -2.33 3.23 -7.41
C ALA A 115 -2.21 1.99 -8.32
N ALA A 116 -1.65 2.15 -9.52
CA ALA A 116 -1.39 1.05 -10.45
C ALA A 116 -0.17 0.17 -10.09
N GLY A 117 0.60 0.54 -9.06
CA GLY A 117 1.82 -0.18 -8.69
C GLY A 117 2.99 -0.01 -9.68
N GLU A 118 2.90 0.97 -10.58
CA GLU A 118 3.96 1.28 -11.55
C GLU A 118 5.15 2.00 -10.92
N VAL A 119 4.90 2.79 -9.88
CA VAL A 119 5.92 3.49 -9.10
C VAL A 119 5.75 3.23 -7.61
N PHE A 120 6.86 3.31 -6.88
CA PHE A 120 6.89 3.16 -5.43
C PHE A 120 7.00 4.49 -4.73
N GLY A 121 6.12 4.72 -3.74
CA GLY A 121 6.29 5.76 -2.76
C GLY A 121 7.07 5.24 -1.55
N VAL A 122 8.09 5.97 -1.15
CA VAL A 122 8.88 5.69 0.06
C VAL A 122 9.16 7.00 0.80
N LEU A 123 9.46 6.89 2.09
CA LEU A 123 9.85 8.02 2.93
C LEU A 123 11.31 7.86 3.37
N GLY A 124 12.15 8.82 3.00
CA GLY A 124 13.55 8.90 3.44
C GLY A 124 13.71 10.02 4.44
N THR A 125 13.83 9.70 5.73
CA THR A 125 13.99 10.69 6.82
C THR A 125 15.36 10.63 7.49
N THR A 126 16.02 9.47 7.47
CA THR A 126 17.32 9.28 8.09
C THR A 126 18.44 9.85 7.20
N ALA A 127 19.29 10.69 7.76
CA ALA A 127 20.45 11.27 7.11
C ALA A 127 21.71 11.03 7.98
N PRO A 128 22.94 11.25 7.44
CA PRO A 128 24.17 11.06 8.24
C PRO A 128 24.22 11.86 9.54
N GLY A 129 23.55 13.00 9.60
CA GLY A 129 23.47 13.86 10.79
C GLY A 129 22.14 13.83 11.52
N ALA A 130 21.16 13.02 11.08
CA ALA A 130 19.80 13.01 11.63
C ALA A 130 19.25 11.59 11.71
N GLY A 131 18.90 11.15 12.93
CA GLY A 131 18.23 9.90 13.20
C GLY A 131 16.81 10.14 13.72
N SER A 132 16.55 9.79 14.99
CA SER A 132 15.25 10.05 15.65
C SER A 132 14.93 11.54 15.79
N ASP A 133 15.95 12.36 15.87
CA ASP A 133 15.85 13.84 15.79
C ASP A 133 16.13 14.25 14.33
N VAL A 134 15.08 14.63 13.62
CA VAL A 134 15.10 14.97 12.18
C VAL A 134 15.03 16.49 11.93
N HIS A 135 15.34 17.32 12.94
CA HIS A 135 15.37 18.80 12.83
C HIS A 135 16.63 19.30 12.15
#